data_9ae63b44fbf5a1e6b9e8beb504a0ac8c
#
_entry.id   9ae63b44fbf5a1e6b9e8beb504a0ac8c
#
_cell.length_a   1.000
_cell.length_b   1.000
_cell.length_c   1.000
_cell.angle_alpha   90.00
_cell.angle_beta   90.00
_cell.angle_gamma   90.00
#
_symmetry.space_group_name_H-M   'P 1'
#
loop_
_entity.id
_entity.type
_entity.pdbx_description
1 polymer ?
#
loop_
_entity_poly.entity_id
_entity_poly.type
_entity_poly.pdbx_seq_one_letter_code
_entity_poly.pdbx_strand_id
1 'polypeptide(L)'
;MGTIDPARPHVEPSSPAAPSHPAVTAVIEITDTVALPYTTGLQRVARELVSRLAADPDRSAADAATDADAAAAIRYRPAVWSVGADWYRDLTPDESDRLTHPGSTMPASTALAERFPRPAATAIRRVLAVPAMRDLRSRARLAARRHAERPHLGLVLPPPDRSTVLLDLEAAWNDPVPRDLLLGPWTRAGGASAALIADVLPLMRPEWFDSVLVRDFTRFILGHLHHSDLFLCISERTRLDLLDVAAAHGIDRDLDTRVIPLGSDIVERSGAAENPAPAPTRATPQLPWAGAVPVERYLLMVGTVEPRKNQALALDVFDAVADAHPDLGLVLVGKRGWKVEDLIERIERHPQAGRRILWLQEVDDDRLGELYRGAFLSLTPARYEGLGMTVTEAMQFGTPVIASTAGALPEAGGDAAEYAGPDDVAAWVELIERHLTDVDHHRAAVARARAHRPPTWDDSADAVRVAMDDVFGARTQAALHG
;
A
#
# COMPACT_ATOMS: atom_id res chain seq x y z
N MET A 1 32.57 -51.00 60.57
CA MET A 1 33.33 -49.73 60.59
C MET A 1 33.43 -49.25 59.12
N GLY A 2 32.67 -48.31 58.78
CA GLY A 2 32.65 -47.72 57.44
C GLY A 2 31.93 -46.37 57.58
N THR A 3 32.71 -45.31 57.61
CA THR A 3 32.32 -43.94 57.87
C THR A 3 31.44 -43.38 56.74
N ILE A 4 30.34 -42.76 57.11
CA ILE A 4 29.42 -42.03 56.28
C ILE A 4 30.04 -40.62 56.04
N ASP A 5 30.24 -40.24 54.77
CA ASP A 5 30.70 -38.93 54.33
C ASP A 5 29.48 -38.01 54.12
N PRO A 6 29.36 -36.88 54.84
CA PRO A 6 28.22 -35.96 54.70
C PRO A 6 28.58 -34.70 53.90
N ALA A 7 28.79 -34.83 52.57
CA ALA A 7 28.92 -33.65 51.73
C ALA A 7 28.52 -33.92 50.26
N ARG A 8 27.23 -34.08 50.00
CA ARG A 8 26.66 -33.82 48.65
C ARG A 8 25.81 -32.55 48.75
N PRO A 9 26.06 -31.55 47.94
CA PRO A 9 25.17 -30.42 47.86
C PRO A 9 23.85 -30.86 47.24
N HIS A 10 22.76 -30.60 47.94
CA HIS A 10 21.40 -30.66 47.36
C HIS A 10 21.32 -29.64 46.24
N VAL A 11 21.23 -30.13 44.98
CA VAL A 11 20.78 -29.34 43.88
C VAL A 11 19.26 -29.21 44.05
N GLU A 12 18.82 -28.04 44.50
CA GLU A 12 17.40 -27.68 44.42
C GLU A 12 16.97 -27.75 42.98
N PRO A 13 15.80 -28.35 42.65
CA PRO A 13 15.25 -28.29 41.31
C PRO A 13 14.97 -26.82 41.02
N SER A 14 15.62 -26.26 40.00
CA SER A 14 15.31 -24.92 39.47
C SER A 14 13.81 -24.89 39.20
N SER A 15 13.09 -24.02 39.92
CA SER A 15 11.70 -23.68 39.62
C SER A 15 11.60 -23.37 38.14
N PRO A 16 10.59 -23.92 37.45
CA PRO A 16 10.32 -23.51 36.07
C PRO A 16 10.13 -21.99 36.12
N ALA A 17 10.86 -21.28 35.27
CA ALA A 17 10.69 -19.84 35.10
C ALA A 17 9.21 -19.54 34.91
N ALA A 18 8.67 -18.65 35.72
CA ALA A 18 7.29 -18.20 35.54
C ALA A 18 7.08 -17.79 34.08
N PRO A 19 5.95 -18.13 33.49
CA PRO A 19 5.69 -17.73 32.11
C PRO A 19 5.83 -16.20 32.03
N SER A 20 6.73 -15.71 31.18
CA SER A 20 6.86 -14.30 30.88
C SER A 20 5.47 -13.77 30.47
N HIS A 21 4.99 -12.76 31.18
CA HIS A 21 3.65 -12.20 30.99
C HIS A 21 3.43 -11.77 29.54
N PRO A 22 2.18 -11.81 29.04
CA PRO A 22 1.90 -11.59 27.62
C PRO A 22 2.28 -10.17 27.24
N ALA A 23 3.26 -10.06 26.35
CA ALA A 23 3.49 -8.86 25.61
C ALA A 23 2.19 -8.44 24.89
N VAL A 24 1.99 -7.13 24.70
CA VAL A 24 0.86 -6.64 23.90
C VAL A 24 0.90 -7.32 22.53
N THR A 25 -0.22 -7.84 22.08
CA THR A 25 -0.33 -8.45 20.73
C THR A 25 -1.05 -7.50 19.81
N ALA A 26 -0.34 -7.01 18.78
CA ALA A 26 -0.91 -6.28 17.67
C ALA A 26 -1.40 -7.28 16.61
N VAL A 27 -2.71 -7.44 16.50
CA VAL A 27 -3.37 -8.24 15.46
C VAL A 27 -3.41 -7.40 14.19
N ILE A 28 -2.62 -7.75 13.18
CA ILE A 28 -2.56 -7.02 11.91
C ILE A 28 -3.60 -7.62 10.95
N GLU A 29 -4.58 -6.82 10.59
CA GLU A 29 -5.60 -7.19 9.62
C GLU A 29 -5.05 -7.15 8.18
N ILE A 30 -5.16 -8.29 7.44
CA ILE A 30 -4.65 -8.43 6.08
C ILE A 30 -5.54 -9.31 5.17
N THR A 31 -6.84 -9.35 5.45
CA THR A 31 -7.81 -10.18 4.71
C THR A 31 -7.80 -9.89 3.22
N ASP A 32 -7.79 -8.61 2.84
CA ASP A 32 -7.86 -8.18 1.45
C ASP A 32 -6.54 -8.45 0.72
N THR A 33 -5.42 -8.23 1.39
CA THR A 33 -4.07 -8.46 0.85
C THR A 33 -3.81 -9.92 0.50
N VAL A 34 -4.26 -10.87 1.30
CA VAL A 34 -4.08 -12.32 1.01
C VAL A 34 -5.16 -12.89 0.10
N ALA A 35 -6.32 -12.23 0.00
CA ALA A 35 -7.45 -12.68 -0.82
C ALA A 35 -7.32 -12.31 -2.30
N LEU A 36 -6.58 -11.25 -2.63
CA LEU A 36 -6.49 -10.71 -3.99
C LEU A 36 -5.21 -11.17 -4.71
N PRO A 37 -5.34 -11.60 -5.98
CA PRO A 37 -4.21 -12.11 -6.77
C PRO A 37 -3.32 -11.00 -7.36
N TYR A 38 -3.65 -9.74 -7.14
CA TYR A 38 -2.92 -8.58 -7.63
C TYR A 38 -2.51 -7.68 -6.48
N THR A 39 -1.50 -6.84 -6.72
CA THR A 39 -0.98 -5.89 -5.74
C THR A 39 -1.34 -4.47 -6.18
N THR A 40 -2.10 -3.76 -5.35
CA THR A 40 -2.30 -2.30 -5.43
C THR A 40 -1.24 -1.60 -4.58
N GLY A 41 -1.15 -0.27 -4.68
CA GLY A 41 -0.23 0.50 -3.84
C GLY A 41 -0.45 0.23 -2.34
N LEU A 42 -1.71 0.21 -1.87
CA LEU A 42 -2.00 -0.05 -0.46
C LEU A 42 -1.68 -1.49 -0.04
N GLN A 43 -1.98 -2.48 -0.87
CA GLN A 43 -1.60 -3.87 -0.58
C GLN A 43 -0.10 -4.09 -0.58
N ARG A 44 0.66 -3.33 -1.39
CA ARG A 44 2.12 -3.30 -1.32
C ARG A 44 2.58 -2.77 0.05
N VAL A 45 2.03 -1.64 0.50
CA VAL A 45 2.30 -1.09 1.83
C VAL A 45 2.03 -2.12 2.91
N ALA A 46 0.87 -2.78 2.89
CA ALA A 46 0.52 -3.82 3.86
C ALA A 46 1.52 -4.98 3.86
N ARG A 47 1.90 -5.50 2.68
CA ARG A 47 2.87 -6.60 2.55
C ARG A 47 4.25 -6.23 3.09
N GLU A 48 4.76 -5.07 2.70
CA GLU A 48 6.08 -4.59 3.10
C GLU A 48 6.16 -4.33 4.61
N LEU A 49 5.13 -3.73 5.19
CA LEU A 49 5.06 -3.52 6.63
C LEU A 49 4.90 -4.84 7.40
N VAL A 50 3.96 -5.70 6.99
CA VAL A 50 3.72 -6.97 7.70
C VAL A 50 4.94 -7.87 7.66
N SER A 51 5.63 -7.99 6.51
CA SER A 51 6.84 -8.80 6.40
C SER A 51 7.92 -8.38 7.39
N ARG A 52 8.06 -7.07 7.66
CA ARG A 52 9.06 -6.53 8.59
C ARG A 52 8.60 -6.53 10.04
N LEU A 53 7.32 -6.22 10.30
CA LEU A 53 6.77 -6.20 11.65
C LEU A 53 6.64 -7.61 12.23
N ALA A 54 6.28 -8.62 11.39
CA ALA A 54 6.06 -9.99 11.84
C ALA A 54 7.30 -10.90 11.74
N ALA A 55 8.37 -10.48 11.05
CA ALA A 55 9.54 -11.33 10.77
C ALA A 55 10.46 -11.57 11.97
N ASP A 56 10.30 -10.85 13.09
CA ASP A 56 11.27 -10.92 14.17
C ASP A 56 10.66 -10.99 15.58
N PRO A 57 10.24 -12.18 16.06
CA PRO A 57 9.99 -12.37 17.49
C PRO A 57 11.27 -12.38 18.34
N ASP A 58 12.45 -12.62 17.74
CA ASP A 58 13.71 -12.80 18.49
C ASP A 58 14.67 -11.60 18.41
N ARG A 59 14.54 -10.72 17.42
CA ARG A 59 15.40 -9.53 17.31
C ARG A 59 15.19 -8.54 18.45
N SER A 60 13.94 -8.41 18.94
CA SER A 60 13.63 -7.64 20.13
C SER A 60 14.25 -8.23 21.40
N ALA A 61 14.47 -9.55 21.46
CA ALA A 61 15.05 -10.24 22.61
C ALA A 61 16.61 -10.22 22.61
N ALA A 62 17.25 -10.16 21.46
CA ALA A 62 18.72 -10.20 21.35
C ALA A 62 19.38 -8.82 21.54
N ASP A 63 18.78 -7.75 21.00
CA ASP A 63 19.26 -6.36 21.23
C ASP A 63 18.85 -5.84 22.63
N ALA A 64 17.79 -6.40 23.20
CA ALA A 64 17.30 -6.07 24.53
C ALA A 64 18.03 -6.82 25.68
N ALA A 65 18.88 -7.79 25.36
CA ALA A 65 19.61 -8.56 26.38
C ALA A 65 20.68 -7.76 27.16
N THR A 66 20.86 -6.46 26.85
CA THR A 66 21.81 -5.60 27.57
C THR A 66 21.16 -4.57 28.52
N ASP A 67 19.82 -4.43 28.52
CA ASP A 67 19.14 -3.52 29.45
C ASP A 67 17.94 -4.20 30.10
N ALA A 68 17.79 -3.98 31.43
CA ALA A 68 16.69 -4.52 32.24
C ALA A 68 15.28 -3.97 31.86
N ASP A 69 15.20 -3.09 30.86
CA ASP A 69 13.97 -2.50 30.34
C ASP A 69 13.39 -3.23 29.12
N ALA A 70 13.99 -4.36 28.70
CA ALA A 70 13.55 -5.16 27.52
C ALA A 70 12.22 -5.92 27.71
N ALA A 71 11.43 -5.56 28.71
CA ALA A 71 10.36 -6.43 29.20
C ALA A 71 9.00 -6.28 28.51
N ALA A 72 8.85 -5.51 27.39
CA ALA A 72 7.51 -5.33 26.83
C ALA A 72 7.46 -4.98 25.34
N ALA A 73 8.11 -5.72 24.48
CA ALA A 73 7.96 -5.54 23.04
C ALA A 73 6.56 -5.97 22.56
N ILE A 74 5.96 -5.18 21.68
CA ILE A 74 4.69 -5.52 21.01
C ILE A 74 4.93 -6.69 20.06
N ARG A 75 4.12 -7.75 20.18
CA ARG A 75 4.13 -8.88 19.26
C ARG A 75 3.18 -8.63 18.10
N TYR A 76 3.70 -8.58 16.90
CA TYR A 76 2.90 -8.39 15.66
C TYR A 76 2.42 -9.74 15.12
N ARG A 77 1.10 -9.91 14.97
CA ARG A 77 0.46 -11.16 14.53
C ARG A 77 -0.46 -10.90 13.34
N PRO A 78 -0.04 -11.26 12.11
CA PRO A 78 -0.92 -11.16 10.94
C PRO A 78 -2.14 -12.06 11.11
N ALA A 79 -3.32 -11.55 10.76
CA ALA A 79 -4.58 -12.25 10.87
C ALA A 79 -5.52 -11.91 9.71
N VAL A 80 -6.45 -12.81 9.45
CA VAL A 80 -7.50 -12.63 8.45
C VAL A 80 -8.87 -12.82 9.07
N TRP A 81 -9.89 -12.14 8.52
CA TRP A 81 -11.26 -12.34 8.94
C TRP A 81 -11.80 -13.69 8.48
N SER A 82 -12.21 -14.54 9.41
CA SER A 82 -12.90 -15.79 9.13
C SER A 82 -14.41 -15.57 9.08
N VAL A 83 -14.99 -15.72 7.89
CA VAL A 83 -16.43 -15.66 7.69
C VAL A 83 -17.14 -16.84 8.37
N GLY A 84 -16.42 -17.93 8.61
CA GLY A 84 -16.95 -19.14 9.29
C GLY A 84 -17.10 -18.96 10.79
N ALA A 85 -16.17 -18.22 11.40
CA ALA A 85 -16.16 -17.95 12.83
C ALA A 85 -16.80 -16.60 13.19
N ASP A 86 -17.04 -15.72 12.20
CA ASP A 86 -17.36 -14.31 12.38
C ASP A 86 -16.35 -13.60 13.30
N TRP A 87 -15.04 -13.94 13.12
CA TRP A 87 -13.91 -13.45 13.93
C TRP A 87 -12.57 -13.61 13.22
N TYR A 88 -11.52 -13.01 13.75
CA TYR A 88 -10.17 -13.14 13.23
C TYR A 88 -9.58 -14.52 13.51
N ARG A 89 -8.73 -14.98 12.59
CA ARG A 89 -7.91 -16.19 12.71
C ARG A 89 -6.50 -15.99 12.19
N ASP A 90 -5.60 -16.86 12.58
CA ASP A 90 -4.27 -16.96 11.97
C ASP A 90 -4.35 -17.31 10.48
N LEU A 91 -3.27 -17.00 9.78
CA LEU A 91 -3.09 -17.39 8.40
C LEU A 91 -2.90 -18.89 8.28
N THR A 92 -3.43 -19.46 7.20
CA THR A 92 -3.01 -20.78 6.74
C THR A 92 -1.63 -20.71 6.08
N PRO A 93 -0.91 -21.85 5.92
CA PRO A 93 0.37 -21.87 5.20
C PRO A 93 0.28 -21.25 3.78
N ASP A 94 -0.80 -21.56 3.04
CA ASP A 94 -1.03 -21.00 1.70
C ASP A 94 -1.27 -19.48 1.72
N GLU A 95 -1.90 -18.95 2.76
CA GLU A 95 -2.10 -17.50 2.93
C GLU A 95 -0.79 -16.81 3.30
N SER A 96 0.03 -17.45 4.16
CA SER A 96 1.38 -16.97 4.48
C SER A 96 2.27 -16.94 3.24
N ASP A 97 2.21 -17.97 2.39
CA ASP A 97 2.96 -18.00 1.13
C ASP A 97 2.49 -16.88 0.18
N ARG A 98 1.19 -16.63 0.06
CA ARG A 98 0.66 -15.53 -0.75
C ARG A 98 1.01 -14.14 -0.21
N LEU A 99 1.23 -14.01 1.09
CA LEU A 99 1.69 -12.76 1.69
C LEU A 99 3.10 -12.41 1.21
N THR A 100 3.99 -13.41 1.17
CA THR A 100 5.39 -13.24 0.79
C THR A 100 5.63 -13.33 -0.73
N HIS A 101 4.82 -14.12 -1.45
CA HIS A 101 4.95 -14.37 -2.89
C HIS A 101 3.63 -14.08 -3.63
N PRO A 102 3.29 -12.79 -3.88
CA PRO A 102 2.07 -12.45 -4.60
C PRO A 102 2.08 -13.06 -6.01
N GLY A 103 1.01 -13.78 -6.35
CA GLY A 103 0.84 -14.41 -7.66
C GLY A 103 1.21 -15.89 -7.76
N SER A 104 1.68 -16.54 -6.69
CA SER A 104 2.11 -17.94 -6.69
C SER A 104 0.98 -18.96 -6.88
N THR A 105 -0.28 -18.64 -6.54
CA THR A 105 -1.43 -19.53 -6.75
C THR A 105 -2.72 -18.74 -6.97
N MET A 106 -3.28 -18.82 -8.18
CA MET A 106 -4.62 -18.30 -8.47
C MET A 106 -5.68 -19.24 -7.87
N PRO A 107 -6.62 -18.76 -7.03
CA PRO A 107 -7.75 -19.60 -6.64
C PRO A 107 -8.58 -19.94 -7.89
N ALA A 108 -8.97 -21.21 -7.99
CA ALA A 108 -9.68 -21.80 -9.15
C ALA A 108 -10.98 -21.10 -9.58
N SER A 109 -11.44 -20.10 -8.83
CA SER A 109 -12.68 -19.36 -9.10
C SER A 109 -12.57 -18.35 -10.26
N THR A 110 -11.38 -17.90 -10.64
CA THR A 110 -11.17 -17.01 -11.78
C THR A 110 -11.17 -17.74 -13.12
N ALA A 111 -10.87 -19.03 -13.13
CA ALA A 111 -10.86 -19.84 -14.35
C ALA A 111 -12.25 -20.09 -14.98
N LEU A 112 -13.35 -19.81 -14.26
CA LEU A 112 -14.70 -20.04 -14.80
C LEU A 112 -15.12 -18.93 -15.80
N ALA A 113 -14.60 -17.71 -15.66
CA ALA A 113 -14.94 -16.61 -16.57
C ALA A 113 -14.30 -16.75 -17.97
N GLU A 114 -13.19 -17.45 -18.06
CA GLU A 114 -12.47 -17.68 -19.32
C GLU A 114 -13.02 -18.84 -20.15
N ARG A 115 -13.88 -19.68 -19.56
CA ARG A 115 -14.41 -20.90 -20.21
C ARG A 115 -15.59 -20.65 -21.15
N PHE A 116 -16.13 -19.44 -21.25
CA PHE A 116 -17.28 -19.16 -22.09
C PHE A 116 -16.96 -18.19 -23.23
N PRO A 117 -17.50 -18.43 -24.47
CA PRO A 117 -17.37 -17.48 -25.58
C PRO A 117 -17.92 -16.09 -25.20
N ARG A 118 -17.24 -15.03 -25.64
CA ARG A 118 -17.54 -13.62 -25.31
C ARG A 118 -19.02 -13.20 -25.37
N PRO A 119 -19.87 -13.64 -26.36
CA PRO A 119 -21.29 -13.27 -26.39
C PRO A 119 -22.13 -13.93 -25.26
N ALA A 120 -21.81 -15.17 -24.87
CA ALA A 120 -22.46 -15.85 -23.75
C ALA A 120 -22.09 -15.23 -22.41
N ALA A 121 -20.85 -14.81 -22.24
CA ALA A 121 -20.38 -14.11 -21.03
C ALA A 121 -21.12 -12.77 -20.81
N THR A 122 -21.46 -12.05 -21.88
CA THR A 122 -22.19 -10.77 -21.81
C THR A 122 -23.66 -10.97 -21.44
N ALA A 123 -24.32 -12.00 -22.00
CA ALA A 123 -25.71 -12.35 -21.64
C ALA A 123 -25.80 -12.84 -20.20
N ILE A 124 -24.86 -13.69 -19.76
CA ILE A 124 -24.76 -14.17 -18.39
C ILE A 124 -24.52 -12.99 -17.43
N ARG A 125 -23.65 -12.02 -17.78
CA ARG A 125 -23.42 -10.81 -16.96
C ARG A 125 -24.69 -9.97 -16.79
N ARG A 126 -25.52 -9.83 -17.84
CA ARG A 126 -26.81 -9.08 -17.76
C ARG A 126 -27.83 -9.75 -16.87
N VAL A 127 -28.01 -11.07 -16.99
CA VAL A 127 -28.92 -11.83 -16.12
C VAL A 127 -28.44 -11.83 -14.67
N LEU A 128 -27.13 -11.86 -14.45
CA LEU A 128 -26.50 -11.83 -13.13
C LEU A 128 -26.45 -10.43 -12.50
N ALA A 129 -26.80 -9.39 -13.25
CA ALA A 129 -26.88 -7.99 -12.75
C ALA A 129 -28.22 -7.68 -12.08
N VAL A 130 -29.21 -8.57 -12.16
CA VAL A 130 -30.51 -8.40 -11.47
C VAL A 130 -30.29 -8.41 -9.95
N PRO A 131 -30.82 -7.43 -9.19
CA PRO A 131 -30.57 -7.30 -7.73
C PRO A 131 -30.83 -8.57 -6.94
N ALA A 132 -31.93 -9.28 -7.22
CA ALA A 132 -32.29 -10.54 -6.55
C ALA A 132 -31.27 -11.66 -6.80
N MET A 133 -30.69 -11.73 -8.00
CA MET A 133 -29.65 -12.72 -8.34
C MET A 133 -28.30 -12.34 -7.73
N ARG A 134 -28.03 -11.06 -7.53
CA ARG A 134 -26.86 -10.59 -6.78
C ARG A 134 -26.90 -11.04 -5.34
N ASP A 135 -28.03 -10.88 -4.68
CA ASP A 135 -28.23 -11.25 -3.27
C ASP A 135 -28.11 -12.77 -3.08
N LEU A 136 -28.76 -13.56 -3.95
CA LEU A 136 -28.65 -15.02 -3.92
C LEU A 136 -27.21 -15.52 -4.13
N ARG A 137 -26.48 -14.89 -5.05
CA ARG A 137 -25.05 -15.22 -5.30
C ARG A 137 -24.16 -14.84 -4.12
N SER A 138 -24.43 -13.70 -3.49
CA SER A 138 -23.70 -13.26 -2.30
C SER A 138 -23.92 -14.25 -1.16
N ARG A 139 -25.16 -14.67 -0.92
CA ARG A 139 -25.48 -15.70 0.10
C ARG A 139 -24.86 -17.06 -0.22
N ALA A 140 -24.88 -17.49 -1.48
CA ALA A 140 -24.27 -18.74 -1.90
C ALA A 140 -22.75 -18.69 -1.78
N ARG A 141 -22.11 -17.57 -2.14
CA ARG A 141 -20.66 -17.37 -1.95
C ARG A 141 -20.30 -17.35 -0.47
N LEU A 142 -21.10 -16.67 0.35
CA LEU A 142 -20.91 -16.63 1.80
C LEU A 142 -21.01 -18.03 2.41
N ALA A 143 -22.03 -18.81 2.02
CA ALA A 143 -22.20 -20.18 2.48
C ALA A 143 -21.04 -21.10 2.02
N ALA A 144 -20.59 -20.95 0.77
CA ALA A 144 -19.42 -21.69 0.26
C ALA A 144 -18.15 -21.32 1.01
N ARG A 145 -17.90 -20.03 1.28
CA ARG A 145 -16.77 -19.57 2.11
C ARG A 145 -16.86 -20.14 3.52
N ARG A 146 -18.00 -20.03 4.19
CA ARG A 146 -18.21 -20.65 5.52
C ARG A 146 -17.91 -22.14 5.54
N HIS A 147 -18.30 -22.86 4.50
CA HIS A 147 -18.02 -24.29 4.39
C HIS A 147 -16.52 -24.57 4.17
N ALA A 148 -15.88 -23.80 3.30
CA ALA A 148 -14.45 -23.94 3.01
C ALA A 148 -13.56 -23.61 4.22
N GLU A 149 -14.02 -22.72 5.11
CA GLU A 149 -13.26 -22.32 6.31
C GLU A 149 -13.43 -23.23 7.52
N ARG A 150 -14.39 -24.20 7.51
CA ARG A 150 -14.58 -25.13 8.62
C ARG A 150 -13.29 -25.82 9.11
N PRO A 151 -12.36 -26.25 8.25
CA PRO A 151 -11.09 -26.85 8.70
C PRO A 151 -10.20 -25.88 9.49
N HIS A 152 -10.40 -24.57 9.34
CA HIS A 152 -9.56 -23.52 9.92
C HIS A 152 -10.11 -22.93 11.23
N LEU A 153 -11.22 -23.45 11.76
CA LEU A 153 -11.80 -22.97 13.03
C LEU A 153 -10.84 -23.16 14.23
N GLY A 154 -9.89 -24.07 14.16
CA GLY A 154 -8.85 -24.23 15.17
C GLY A 154 -7.80 -23.11 15.20
N LEU A 155 -7.80 -22.22 14.20
CA LEU A 155 -6.90 -21.06 14.10
C LEU A 155 -7.54 -19.75 14.59
N VAL A 156 -8.77 -19.80 15.07
CA VAL A 156 -9.53 -18.62 15.53
C VAL A 156 -8.83 -17.98 16.72
N LEU A 157 -8.64 -16.65 16.65
CA LEU A 157 -8.03 -15.89 17.73
C LEU A 157 -8.97 -15.78 18.93
N PRO A 158 -8.43 -15.64 20.14
CA PRO A 158 -9.25 -15.33 21.33
C PRO A 158 -9.92 -13.96 21.18
N PRO A 159 -11.01 -13.69 21.92
CA PRO A 159 -11.58 -12.36 22.02
C PRO A 159 -10.51 -11.34 22.50
N PRO A 160 -10.63 -10.05 22.11
CA PRO A 160 -9.69 -9.03 22.52
C PRO A 160 -9.76 -8.78 24.03
N ASP A 161 -8.65 -8.42 24.60
CA ASP A 161 -8.51 -7.97 25.97
C ASP A 161 -7.58 -6.74 26.01
N ARG A 162 -7.18 -6.33 27.22
CA ARG A 162 -6.30 -5.15 27.43
C ARG A 162 -4.91 -5.29 26.81
N SER A 163 -4.49 -6.52 26.48
CA SER A 163 -3.22 -6.81 25.82
C SER A 163 -3.35 -6.92 24.28
N THR A 164 -4.53 -6.64 23.73
CA THR A 164 -4.80 -6.82 22.31
C THR A 164 -5.00 -5.48 21.60
N VAL A 165 -4.28 -5.23 20.53
CA VAL A 165 -4.43 -4.07 19.63
C VAL A 165 -4.81 -4.56 18.24
N LEU A 166 -5.87 -4.07 17.65
CA LEU A 166 -6.18 -4.26 16.23
C LEU A 166 -5.41 -3.20 15.43
N LEU A 167 -4.60 -3.63 14.48
CA LEU A 167 -3.86 -2.77 13.57
C LEU A 167 -4.35 -2.97 12.13
N ASP A 168 -5.12 -2.00 11.63
CA ASP A 168 -5.59 -1.97 10.26
C ASP A 168 -4.53 -1.28 9.36
N LEU A 169 -3.89 -2.06 8.46
CA LEU A 169 -2.88 -1.56 7.52
C LEU A 169 -3.36 -1.52 6.07
N GLU A 170 -4.57 -2.01 5.78
CA GLU A 170 -5.05 -2.19 4.41
C GLU A 170 -6.49 -1.70 4.17
N ALA A 171 -7.07 -2.17 3.04
CA ALA A 171 -8.42 -1.82 2.59
C ALA A 171 -9.53 -2.51 3.41
N ALA A 172 -9.45 -2.46 4.74
CA ALA A 172 -10.39 -3.11 5.65
C ALA A 172 -11.85 -2.58 5.54
N TRP A 173 -12.10 -1.56 4.72
CA TRP A 173 -13.46 -1.15 4.32
C TRP A 173 -14.15 -2.19 3.41
N ASN A 174 -13.39 -3.13 2.83
CA ASN A 174 -13.93 -4.25 2.06
C ASN A 174 -14.35 -5.44 2.93
N ASP A 175 -14.04 -5.41 4.22
CA ASP A 175 -14.32 -6.51 5.14
C ASP A 175 -15.83 -6.76 5.32
N PRO A 176 -16.20 -8.02 5.61
CA PRO A 176 -17.61 -8.38 5.83
C PRO A 176 -18.26 -7.64 6.99
N VAL A 177 -17.49 -7.26 8.00
CA VAL A 177 -17.95 -6.47 9.16
C VAL A 177 -17.32 -5.09 9.12
N PRO A 178 -18.13 -4.05 8.88
CA PRO A 178 -17.64 -2.68 8.87
C PRO A 178 -17.08 -2.23 10.22
N ARG A 179 -16.07 -1.35 10.18
CA ARG A 179 -15.35 -0.89 11.38
C ARG A 179 -16.22 -0.14 12.38
N ASP A 180 -17.22 0.58 11.94
CA ASP A 180 -18.23 1.22 12.81
C ASP A 180 -19.04 0.22 13.66
N LEU A 181 -19.16 -1.03 13.21
CA LEU A 181 -19.81 -2.11 13.97
C LEU A 181 -18.83 -2.96 14.78
N LEU A 182 -17.57 -3.09 14.33
CA LEU A 182 -16.56 -3.92 14.99
C LEU A 182 -15.90 -3.21 16.16
N LEU A 183 -15.43 -1.96 15.97
CA LEU A 183 -14.53 -1.29 16.92
C LEU A 183 -15.22 -0.95 18.25
N GLY A 184 -16.51 -0.60 18.27
CA GLY A 184 -17.21 -0.35 19.52
C GLY A 184 -17.26 -1.57 20.45
N PRO A 185 -17.67 -2.77 20.00
CA PRO A 185 -17.55 -4.01 20.77
C PRO A 185 -16.11 -4.37 21.14
N TRP A 186 -15.16 -4.17 20.24
CA TRP A 186 -13.73 -4.42 20.46
C TRP A 186 -13.19 -3.61 21.67
N THR A 187 -13.44 -2.31 21.69
CA THR A 187 -13.03 -1.41 22.77
C THR A 187 -13.72 -1.76 24.08
N ARG A 188 -15.02 -2.11 24.06
CA ARG A 188 -15.73 -2.55 25.28
C ARG A 188 -15.18 -3.84 25.87
N ALA A 189 -14.61 -4.72 25.06
CA ALA A 189 -13.92 -5.93 25.54
C ALA A 189 -12.52 -5.64 26.11
N GLY A 190 -12.04 -4.39 26.02
CA GLY A 190 -10.75 -3.94 26.54
C GLY A 190 -9.69 -3.79 25.45
N GLY A 191 -9.94 -4.22 24.22
CA GLY A 191 -9.00 -4.08 23.09
C GLY A 191 -8.78 -2.63 22.69
N ALA A 192 -7.60 -2.35 22.16
CA ALA A 192 -7.25 -1.08 21.54
C ALA A 192 -7.23 -1.21 20.03
N SER A 193 -7.14 -0.08 19.29
CA SER A 193 -6.99 -0.13 17.85
C SER A 193 -6.15 1.01 17.28
N ALA A 194 -5.44 0.71 16.20
CA ALA A 194 -4.69 1.65 15.39
C ALA A 194 -5.02 1.45 13.90
N ALA A 195 -4.93 2.50 13.10
CA ALA A 195 -5.19 2.41 11.67
C ALA A 195 -4.16 3.19 10.86
N LEU A 196 -3.68 2.59 9.76
CA LEU A 196 -2.93 3.29 8.73
C LEU A 196 -3.90 4.04 7.82
N ILE A 197 -3.71 5.33 7.69
CA ILE A 197 -4.52 6.21 6.84
C ILE A 197 -3.69 6.61 5.62
N ALA A 198 -4.03 6.04 4.47
CA ALA A 198 -3.36 6.34 3.22
C ALA A 198 -3.87 7.64 2.58
N ASP A 199 -5.15 7.90 2.66
CA ASP A 199 -5.82 9.15 2.32
C ASP A 199 -7.25 9.12 2.89
N VAL A 200 -7.97 10.22 2.75
CA VAL A 200 -9.40 10.34 3.06
C VAL A 200 -10.20 10.87 1.86
N LEU A 201 -9.65 10.68 0.66
CA LEU A 201 -10.19 11.21 -0.59
C LEU A 201 -11.63 10.78 -0.90
N PRO A 202 -12.08 9.55 -0.65
CA PRO A 202 -13.47 9.18 -0.87
C PRO A 202 -14.48 10.03 -0.09
N LEU A 203 -14.08 10.63 1.04
CA LEU A 203 -14.91 11.57 1.80
C LEU A 203 -14.79 13.00 1.26
N MET A 204 -13.59 13.41 0.86
CA MET A 204 -13.30 14.77 0.38
C MET A 204 -13.76 15.00 -1.06
N ARG A 205 -13.69 13.98 -1.91
CA ARG A 205 -13.96 14.01 -3.35
C ARG A 205 -14.77 12.81 -3.81
N PRO A 206 -15.97 12.60 -3.27
CA PRO A 206 -16.80 11.41 -3.56
C PRO A 206 -17.13 11.27 -5.04
N GLU A 207 -17.13 12.37 -5.81
CA GLU A 207 -17.38 12.36 -7.24
C GLU A 207 -16.33 11.60 -8.05
N TRP A 208 -15.13 11.40 -7.52
CA TRP A 208 -14.07 10.64 -8.19
C TRP A 208 -14.22 9.13 -8.02
N PHE A 209 -15.02 8.69 -7.07
CA PHE A 209 -15.11 7.28 -6.67
C PHE A 209 -16.48 6.66 -6.98
N ASP A 210 -16.57 5.34 -6.84
CA ASP A 210 -17.82 4.62 -6.87
C ASP A 210 -18.59 4.82 -5.56
N SER A 211 -19.92 4.91 -5.63
CA SER A 211 -20.75 5.19 -4.47
C SER A 211 -20.71 4.10 -3.40
N VAL A 212 -20.44 2.84 -3.78
CA VAL A 212 -20.29 1.74 -2.84
C VAL A 212 -18.99 1.92 -2.06
N LEU A 213 -17.90 2.22 -2.76
CA LEU A 213 -16.62 2.53 -2.11
C LEU A 213 -16.75 3.72 -1.17
N VAL A 214 -17.35 4.82 -1.61
CA VAL A 214 -17.56 6.01 -0.76
C VAL A 214 -18.29 5.66 0.52
N ARG A 215 -19.39 4.90 0.43
CA ARG A 215 -20.16 4.47 1.59
C ARG A 215 -19.34 3.61 2.55
N ASP A 216 -18.66 2.59 2.04
CA ASP A 216 -17.97 1.61 2.87
C ASP A 216 -16.70 2.22 3.48
N PHE A 217 -15.98 3.04 2.71
CA PHE A 217 -14.85 3.83 3.19
C PHE A 217 -15.25 4.88 4.24
N THR A 218 -16.40 5.54 4.07
CA THR A 218 -16.94 6.47 5.09
C THR A 218 -17.16 5.75 6.42
N ARG A 219 -17.79 4.55 6.41
CA ARG A 219 -18.00 3.75 7.60
C ARG A 219 -16.68 3.31 8.26
N PHE A 220 -15.70 2.98 7.44
CA PHE A 220 -14.36 2.64 7.91
C PHE A 220 -13.72 3.83 8.66
N ILE A 221 -13.60 5.00 8.00
CA ILE A 221 -12.98 6.19 8.60
C ILE A 221 -13.74 6.65 9.85
N LEU A 222 -15.08 6.77 9.79
CA LEU A 222 -15.85 7.19 10.95
C LEU A 222 -15.78 6.18 12.10
N GLY A 223 -15.75 4.89 11.82
CA GLY A 223 -15.53 3.85 12.83
C GLY A 223 -14.21 4.06 13.58
N HIS A 224 -13.13 4.30 12.85
CA HIS A 224 -11.83 4.61 13.45
C HIS A 224 -11.83 5.95 14.19
N LEU A 225 -12.35 7.02 13.60
CA LEU A 225 -12.41 8.34 14.23
C LEU A 225 -13.17 8.31 15.58
N HIS A 226 -14.15 7.42 15.75
CA HIS A 226 -14.88 7.27 17.00
C HIS A 226 -14.17 6.40 18.04
N HIS A 227 -13.37 5.42 17.62
CA HIS A 227 -12.95 4.34 18.51
C HIS A 227 -11.44 4.11 18.58
N SER A 228 -10.66 4.43 17.54
CA SER A 228 -9.24 4.09 17.52
C SER A 228 -8.39 5.01 18.36
N ASP A 229 -7.37 4.43 18.96
CA ASP A 229 -6.44 5.11 19.87
C ASP A 229 -5.30 5.80 19.11
N LEU A 230 -4.91 5.28 17.92
CA LEU A 230 -3.78 5.77 17.14
C LEU A 230 -4.10 5.79 15.64
N PHE A 231 -3.67 6.86 14.96
CA PHE A 231 -3.76 7.02 13.51
C PHE A 231 -2.36 7.21 12.92
N LEU A 232 -1.96 6.28 12.07
CA LEU A 232 -0.70 6.27 11.34
C LEU A 232 -0.93 6.87 9.96
N CYS A 233 -0.62 8.15 9.77
CA CYS A 233 -0.84 8.87 8.52
C CYS A 233 0.41 8.81 7.64
N ILE A 234 0.25 8.51 6.35
CA ILE A 234 1.40 8.31 5.44
C ILE A 234 2.09 9.60 4.99
N SER A 235 1.51 10.76 5.31
CA SER A 235 2.05 12.09 5.03
C SER A 235 1.46 13.12 5.99
N GLU A 236 2.09 14.28 6.10
CA GLU A 236 1.54 15.39 6.85
C GLU A 236 0.23 15.90 6.23
N ARG A 237 0.14 15.87 4.89
CA ARG A 237 -1.09 16.22 4.18
C ARG A 237 -2.24 15.28 4.55
N THR A 238 -2.00 13.97 4.55
CA THR A 238 -3.02 12.98 4.97
C THR A 238 -3.45 13.19 6.42
N ARG A 239 -2.49 13.54 7.31
CA ARG A 239 -2.80 13.86 8.71
C ARG A 239 -3.73 15.06 8.85
N LEU A 240 -3.43 16.14 8.13
CA LEU A 240 -4.26 17.34 8.13
C LEU A 240 -5.65 17.06 7.54
N ASP A 241 -5.73 16.34 6.42
CA ASP A 241 -7.00 15.96 5.81
C ASP A 241 -7.87 15.10 6.74
N LEU A 242 -7.25 14.17 7.49
CA LEU A 242 -7.96 13.35 8.47
C LEU A 242 -8.56 14.23 9.59
N LEU A 243 -7.80 15.21 10.08
CA LEU A 243 -8.27 16.15 11.11
C LEU A 243 -9.40 17.05 10.59
N ASP A 244 -9.30 17.51 9.35
CA ASP A 244 -10.35 18.30 8.70
C ASP A 244 -11.64 17.46 8.54
N VAL A 245 -11.52 16.19 8.13
CA VAL A 245 -12.65 15.26 8.04
C VAL A 245 -13.25 14.99 9.42
N ALA A 246 -12.42 14.80 10.45
CA ALA A 246 -12.89 14.59 11.81
C ALA A 246 -13.71 15.80 12.30
N ALA A 247 -13.18 17.01 12.13
CA ALA A 247 -13.89 18.24 12.49
C ALA A 247 -15.20 18.42 11.72
N ALA A 248 -15.22 18.13 10.41
CA ALA A 248 -16.42 18.22 9.57
C ALA A 248 -17.52 17.25 9.99
N HIS A 249 -17.17 16.13 10.66
CA HIS A 249 -18.09 15.12 11.16
C HIS A 249 -18.37 15.25 12.68
N GLY A 250 -17.94 16.34 13.32
CA GLY A 250 -18.22 16.63 14.73
C GLY A 250 -17.50 15.67 15.70
N ILE A 251 -16.31 15.22 15.36
CA ILE A 251 -15.45 14.43 16.24
C ILE A 251 -14.67 15.40 17.14
N ASP A 252 -15.07 15.52 18.39
CA ASP A 252 -14.51 16.48 19.35
C ASP A 252 -13.41 15.88 20.27
N ARG A 253 -13.11 14.59 20.13
CA ARG A 253 -12.06 13.94 20.93
C ARG A 253 -10.68 14.23 20.35
N ASP A 254 -9.68 14.25 21.23
CA ASP A 254 -8.28 14.27 20.77
C ASP A 254 -7.93 12.99 20.01
N LEU A 255 -7.30 13.16 18.85
CA LEU A 255 -6.84 12.08 17.98
C LEU A 255 -5.30 12.02 18.06
N ASP A 256 -4.75 10.91 18.55
CA ASP A 256 -3.30 10.69 18.44
C ASP A 256 -2.98 10.32 16.99
N THR A 257 -2.36 11.25 16.27
CA THR A 257 -2.01 11.11 14.86
C THR A 257 -0.50 11.20 14.70
N ARG A 258 0.10 10.21 14.01
CA ARG A 258 1.54 10.16 13.74
C ARG A 258 1.77 10.06 12.24
N VAL A 259 2.74 10.80 11.73
CA VAL A 259 3.17 10.66 10.33
C VAL A 259 4.20 9.55 10.25
N ILE A 260 3.91 8.57 9.40
CA ILE A 260 4.78 7.43 9.13
C ILE A 260 5.36 7.59 7.73
N PRO A 261 6.68 7.76 7.59
CA PRO A 261 7.30 7.78 6.27
C PRO A 261 7.08 6.44 5.58
N LEU A 262 6.66 6.43 4.31
CA LEU A 262 6.53 5.19 3.57
C LEU A 262 7.73 4.96 2.67
N GLY A 263 8.26 3.74 2.71
CA GLY A 263 9.25 3.25 1.79
C GLY A 263 8.75 3.26 0.35
N SER A 264 9.67 3.46 -0.56
CA SER A 264 9.40 3.42 -2.00
C SER A 264 10.37 2.52 -2.75
N ASP A 265 11.27 1.87 -2.03
CA ASP A 265 12.26 0.97 -2.62
C ASP A 265 11.56 -0.19 -3.34
N ILE A 266 11.72 -0.19 -4.67
CA ILE A 266 11.35 -1.32 -5.52
C ILE A 266 12.47 -2.33 -5.36
N VAL A 267 12.22 -3.39 -4.59
CA VAL A 267 13.18 -4.48 -4.42
C VAL A 267 13.25 -5.25 -5.74
N GLU A 268 14.36 -5.12 -6.45
CA GLU A 268 14.65 -5.97 -7.60
C GLU A 268 14.83 -7.43 -7.11
N ARG A 269 13.93 -8.31 -7.49
CA ARG A 269 13.97 -9.74 -7.13
C ARG A 269 15.13 -10.51 -7.76
N SER A 270 15.79 -9.93 -8.75
CA SER A 270 17.02 -10.47 -9.34
C SER A 270 18.21 -10.05 -8.48
N GLY A 271 18.61 -10.90 -7.54
CA GLY A 271 19.75 -10.88 -6.61
C GLY A 271 21.05 -10.18 -6.97
N ALA A 272 21.00 -8.93 -7.39
CA ALA A 272 22.15 -8.04 -7.53
C ALA A 272 22.28 -7.21 -6.26
N ALA A 273 22.88 -7.85 -5.24
CA ALA A 273 23.35 -7.21 -4.03
C ALA A 273 24.35 -6.08 -4.33
N GLU A 274 24.23 -4.98 -3.56
CA GLU A 274 25.32 -4.14 -3.07
C GLU A 274 26.38 -3.70 -4.07
N ASN A 275 25.98 -2.89 -5.06
CA ASN A 275 26.90 -1.89 -5.60
C ASN A 275 26.07 -0.74 -6.18
N PRO A 276 26.38 0.54 -5.86
CA PRO A 276 25.87 1.62 -6.68
C PRO A 276 26.46 1.39 -8.09
N ALA A 277 25.63 0.90 -8.98
CA ALA A 277 26.02 0.57 -10.33
C ALA A 277 26.75 1.75 -10.97
N PRO A 278 27.85 1.51 -11.71
CA PRO A 278 28.48 2.54 -12.53
C PRO A 278 27.40 3.13 -13.42
N ALA A 279 27.47 4.46 -13.64
CA ALA A 279 26.50 5.20 -14.44
C ALA A 279 26.09 4.38 -15.67
N PRO A 280 24.84 3.91 -15.78
CA PRO A 280 24.48 3.12 -16.94
C PRO A 280 24.58 4.01 -18.17
N THR A 281 25.31 3.55 -19.17
CA THR A 281 25.01 3.93 -20.54
C THR A 281 23.51 3.69 -20.70
N ARG A 282 22.73 4.77 -20.90
CA ARG A 282 21.27 4.75 -21.07
C ARG A 282 20.89 3.82 -22.21
N ALA A 283 20.78 2.53 -21.93
CA ALA A 283 20.09 1.63 -22.83
C ALA A 283 18.58 1.92 -22.63
N THR A 284 18.01 2.68 -23.55
CA THR A 284 16.56 2.85 -23.60
C THR A 284 15.93 1.47 -23.65
N PRO A 285 15.04 1.10 -22.71
CA PRO A 285 14.40 -0.21 -22.73
C PRO A 285 13.73 -0.42 -24.07
N GLN A 286 13.89 -1.62 -24.65
CA GLN A 286 13.22 -1.93 -25.92
C GLN A 286 11.72 -1.88 -25.72
N LEU A 287 11.10 -0.82 -26.24
CA LEU A 287 9.66 -0.61 -26.21
C LEU A 287 9.08 -0.92 -27.58
N PRO A 288 7.85 -1.46 -27.69
CA PRO A 288 7.24 -1.91 -28.93
C PRO A 288 6.69 -0.73 -29.75
N TRP A 289 7.53 0.26 -30.06
CA TRP A 289 7.14 1.39 -30.90
C TRP A 289 6.88 0.94 -32.33
N ALA A 290 5.69 1.24 -32.85
CA ALA A 290 5.31 0.94 -34.22
C ALA A 290 5.43 2.22 -35.09
N GLY A 291 6.59 2.53 -35.61
CA GLY A 291 6.76 3.72 -36.43
C GLY A 291 8.09 3.77 -37.17
N ALA A 292 8.16 4.61 -38.22
CA ALA A 292 9.39 4.87 -38.97
C ALA A 292 10.32 5.87 -38.25
N VAL A 293 9.80 6.65 -37.30
CA VAL A 293 10.57 7.60 -36.51
C VAL A 293 11.00 6.92 -35.22
N PRO A 294 12.31 6.82 -34.94
CA PRO A 294 12.79 6.23 -33.68
C PRO A 294 12.41 7.14 -32.53
N VAL A 295 11.83 6.56 -31.47
CA VAL A 295 11.62 7.23 -30.20
C VAL A 295 12.90 7.04 -29.38
N GLU A 296 13.61 8.14 -29.13
CA GLU A 296 14.86 8.12 -28.38
C GLU A 296 14.68 8.52 -26.90
N ARG A 297 13.67 9.32 -26.62
CA ARG A 297 13.31 9.82 -25.29
C ARG A 297 11.84 9.57 -25.03
N TYR A 298 11.45 9.31 -23.79
CA TYR A 298 10.03 9.23 -23.45
C TYR A 298 9.73 9.85 -22.10
N LEU A 299 8.53 10.42 -22.01
CA LEU A 299 7.86 10.82 -20.78
C LEU A 299 7.20 9.58 -20.20
N LEU A 300 7.37 9.31 -18.91
CA LEU A 300 6.76 8.16 -18.22
C LEU A 300 5.71 8.66 -17.25
N MET A 301 4.54 8.05 -17.28
CA MET A 301 3.50 8.25 -16.28
C MET A 301 3.04 6.90 -15.74
N VAL A 302 3.15 6.69 -14.44
CA VAL A 302 2.80 5.43 -13.76
C VAL A 302 1.58 5.63 -12.86
N GLY A 303 0.63 4.71 -12.95
CA GLY A 303 -0.56 4.65 -12.09
C GLY A 303 -1.80 4.18 -12.83
N THR A 304 -2.74 3.62 -12.10
CA THR A 304 -4.06 3.25 -12.61
C THR A 304 -4.68 4.40 -13.39
N VAL A 305 -5.26 4.12 -14.55
CA VAL A 305 -5.96 5.14 -15.34
C VAL A 305 -7.28 5.46 -14.64
N GLU A 306 -7.30 6.58 -13.93
CA GLU A 306 -8.44 7.04 -13.12
C GLU A 306 -8.52 8.57 -13.09
N PRO A 307 -9.68 9.18 -12.80
CA PRO A 307 -9.86 10.64 -12.86
C PRO A 307 -8.85 11.43 -12.03
N ARG A 308 -8.47 10.91 -10.87
CA ARG A 308 -7.55 11.53 -9.93
C ARG A 308 -6.13 11.63 -10.47
N LYS A 309 -5.67 10.62 -11.20
CA LYS A 309 -4.29 10.55 -11.73
C LYS A 309 -4.05 11.50 -12.91
N ASN A 310 -5.10 11.93 -13.62
CA ASN A 310 -5.03 12.99 -14.63
C ASN A 310 -4.18 12.67 -15.86
N GLN A 311 -4.30 11.45 -16.41
CA GLN A 311 -3.63 11.07 -17.66
C GLN A 311 -4.05 11.96 -18.84
N ALA A 312 -5.21 12.61 -18.75
CA ALA A 312 -5.67 13.56 -19.77
C ALA A 312 -4.67 14.72 -19.94
N LEU A 313 -4.16 15.29 -18.86
CA LEU A 313 -3.14 16.34 -18.89
C LEU A 313 -1.85 15.83 -19.51
N ALA A 314 -1.41 14.61 -19.22
CA ALA A 314 -0.21 14.05 -19.83
C ALA A 314 -0.34 13.92 -21.36
N LEU A 315 -1.54 13.61 -21.88
CA LEU A 315 -1.83 13.62 -23.32
C LEU A 315 -1.83 15.05 -23.87
N ASP A 316 -2.49 16.02 -23.20
CA ASP A 316 -2.55 17.42 -23.65
C ASP A 316 -1.13 18.01 -23.75
N VAL A 317 -0.30 17.76 -22.76
CA VAL A 317 1.09 18.24 -22.73
C VAL A 317 1.93 17.55 -23.81
N PHE A 318 1.79 16.23 -23.99
CA PHE A 318 2.48 15.50 -25.05
C PHE A 318 2.09 16.07 -26.42
N ASP A 319 0.80 16.28 -26.67
CA ASP A 319 0.32 16.84 -27.94
C ASP A 319 0.92 18.23 -28.22
N ALA A 320 1.09 19.06 -27.18
CA ALA A 320 1.63 20.39 -27.32
C ALA A 320 3.13 20.41 -27.70
N VAL A 321 3.91 19.42 -27.27
CA VAL A 321 5.37 19.38 -27.54
C VAL A 321 5.78 18.40 -28.65
N ALA A 322 4.88 17.49 -29.05
CA ALA A 322 5.18 16.36 -29.92
C ALA A 322 5.68 16.76 -31.32
N ASP A 323 5.16 17.82 -31.91
CA ASP A 323 5.53 18.24 -33.28
C ASP A 323 6.95 18.85 -33.30
N ALA A 324 7.35 19.57 -32.26
CA ALA A 324 8.68 20.13 -32.11
C ALA A 324 9.75 19.08 -31.77
N HIS A 325 9.32 17.96 -31.15
CA HIS A 325 10.21 16.88 -30.69
C HIS A 325 9.78 15.52 -31.25
N PRO A 326 10.10 15.23 -32.52
CA PRO A 326 9.64 13.99 -33.18
C PRO A 326 10.21 12.71 -32.58
N ASP A 327 11.32 12.79 -31.84
CA ASP A 327 11.98 11.69 -31.13
C ASP A 327 11.38 11.41 -29.73
N LEU A 328 10.41 12.24 -29.27
CA LEU A 328 9.80 12.13 -27.96
C LEU A 328 8.58 11.19 -28.01
N GLY A 329 8.48 10.27 -27.05
CA GLY A 329 7.31 9.42 -26.81
C GLY A 329 6.66 9.65 -25.45
N LEU A 330 5.49 9.07 -25.25
CA LEU A 330 4.77 9.02 -23.97
C LEU A 330 4.46 7.55 -23.63
N VAL A 331 4.86 7.13 -22.43
CA VAL A 331 4.55 5.80 -21.89
C VAL A 331 3.64 5.96 -20.69
N LEU A 332 2.43 5.42 -20.79
CA LEU A 332 1.48 5.31 -19.71
C LEU A 332 1.55 3.88 -19.17
N VAL A 333 1.77 3.72 -17.87
CA VAL A 333 1.82 2.41 -17.19
C VAL A 333 0.72 2.33 -16.16
N GLY A 334 -0.13 1.32 -16.27
CA GLY A 334 -1.16 1.05 -15.27
C GLY A 334 -2.43 0.47 -15.85
N LYS A 335 -3.20 -0.18 -15.00
CA LYS A 335 -4.46 -0.85 -15.36
C LYS A 335 -5.55 0.18 -15.62
N ARG A 336 -6.57 -0.24 -16.38
CA ARG A 336 -7.82 0.51 -16.50
C ARG A 336 -8.51 0.58 -15.14
N GLY A 337 -8.82 1.77 -14.68
CA GLY A 337 -9.62 2.04 -13.51
C GLY A 337 -11.10 2.28 -13.82
N TRP A 338 -11.69 3.24 -13.16
CA TRP A 338 -13.12 3.53 -13.20
C TRP A 338 -13.37 4.97 -13.67
N LYS A 339 -14.58 5.23 -14.25
CA LYS A 339 -15.01 6.56 -14.74
C LYS A 339 -14.04 7.17 -15.76
N VAL A 340 -13.49 6.35 -16.65
CA VAL A 340 -12.43 6.75 -17.62
C VAL A 340 -12.72 6.29 -19.05
N GLU A 341 -13.96 5.99 -19.38
CA GLU A 341 -14.35 5.47 -20.68
C GLU A 341 -13.87 6.38 -21.83
N ASP A 342 -14.16 7.67 -21.73
CA ASP A 342 -13.78 8.69 -22.74
C ASP A 342 -12.24 8.85 -22.81
N LEU A 343 -11.57 8.79 -21.69
CA LEU A 343 -10.11 8.88 -21.63
C LEU A 343 -9.44 7.66 -22.26
N ILE A 344 -9.96 6.46 -22.00
CA ILE A 344 -9.48 5.23 -22.65
C ILE A 344 -9.68 5.31 -24.17
N GLU A 345 -10.86 5.74 -24.61
CA GLU A 345 -11.12 5.93 -26.04
C GLU A 345 -10.16 6.95 -26.67
N ARG A 346 -9.85 8.05 -25.95
CA ARG A 346 -8.86 9.04 -26.39
C ARG A 346 -7.47 8.44 -26.52
N ILE A 347 -7.01 7.63 -25.55
CA ILE A 347 -5.69 6.96 -25.60
C ILE A 347 -5.62 5.99 -26.77
N GLU A 348 -6.63 5.11 -26.92
CA GLU A 348 -6.64 4.05 -27.92
C GLU A 348 -6.78 4.57 -29.37
N ARG A 349 -7.54 5.67 -29.55
CA ARG A 349 -7.75 6.29 -30.86
C ARG A 349 -6.79 7.43 -31.18
N HIS A 350 -5.85 7.70 -30.29
CA HIS A 350 -4.89 8.79 -30.52
C HIS A 350 -4.08 8.54 -31.82
N PRO A 351 -3.83 9.54 -32.68
CA PRO A 351 -3.07 9.37 -33.93
C PRO A 351 -1.66 8.78 -33.73
N GLN A 352 -1.09 8.98 -32.54
CA GLN A 352 0.23 8.47 -32.14
C GLN A 352 0.15 7.16 -31.34
N ALA A 353 -1.04 6.59 -31.11
CA ALA A 353 -1.20 5.33 -30.39
C ALA A 353 -0.41 4.20 -31.04
N GLY A 354 0.39 3.46 -30.24
CA GLY A 354 1.30 2.42 -30.70
C GLY A 354 2.56 2.93 -31.41
N ARG A 355 2.62 4.21 -31.80
CA ARG A 355 3.77 4.83 -32.52
C ARG A 355 4.68 5.60 -31.58
N ARG A 356 4.11 6.56 -30.84
CA ARG A 356 4.80 7.44 -29.89
C ARG A 356 4.07 7.51 -28.54
N ILE A 357 2.87 6.95 -28.45
CA ILE A 357 2.12 6.77 -27.20
C ILE A 357 1.94 5.28 -26.97
N LEU A 358 2.40 4.78 -25.85
CA LEU A 358 2.20 3.41 -25.41
C LEU A 358 1.42 3.40 -24.11
N TRP A 359 0.45 2.49 -23.99
CA TRP A 359 -0.24 2.19 -22.74
C TRP A 359 0.01 0.73 -22.35
N LEU A 360 0.75 0.54 -21.26
CA LEU A 360 1.19 -0.75 -20.75
C LEU A 360 0.39 -1.07 -19.49
N GLN A 361 -0.44 -2.11 -19.55
CA GLN A 361 -1.37 -2.45 -18.46
C GLN A 361 -0.83 -3.50 -17.48
N GLU A 362 0.04 -4.36 -17.95
CA GLU A 362 0.63 -5.46 -17.18
C GLU A 362 2.16 -5.31 -17.21
N VAL A 363 2.68 -4.70 -16.16
CA VAL A 363 4.11 -4.45 -15.96
C VAL A 363 4.46 -4.95 -14.56
N ASP A 364 5.44 -5.84 -14.45
CA ASP A 364 6.02 -6.28 -13.19
C ASP A 364 7.02 -5.26 -12.64
N ASP A 365 7.50 -5.49 -11.42
CA ASP A 365 8.38 -4.55 -10.72
C ASP A 365 9.73 -4.42 -11.43
N ASP A 366 10.29 -5.51 -11.98
CA ASP A 366 11.57 -5.49 -12.70
C ASP A 366 11.45 -4.63 -13.96
N ARG A 367 10.38 -4.85 -14.72
CA ARG A 367 10.10 -4.06 -15.93
C ARG A 367 9.77 -2.61 -15.61
N LEU A 368 9.07 -2.35 -14.50
CA LEU A 368 8.80 -1.00 -14.03
C LEU A 368 10.11 -0.26 -13.69
N GLY A 369 11.04 -0.91 -13.02
CA GLY A 369 12.37 -0.38 -12.75
C GLY A 369 13.14 -0.03 -14.02
N GLU A 370 13.09 -0.90 -15.05
CA GLU A 370 13.68 -0.59 -16.37
C GLU A 370 13.03 0.63 -17.02
N LEU A 371 11.71 0.76 -16.94
CA LEU A 371 10.97 1.89 -17.49
C LEU A 371 11.34 3.19 -16.79
N TYR A 372 11.45 3.19 -15.45
CA TYR A 372 11.92 4.37 -14.73
C TYR A 372 13.36 4.74 -15.14
N ARG A 373 14.31 3.80 -15.15
CA ARG A 373 15.72 4.08 -15.54
C ARG A 373 15.84 4.65 -16.95
N GLY A 374 15.02 4.18 -17.87
CA GLY A 374 15.05 4.60 -19.27
C GLY A 374 14.28 5.89 -19.54
N ALA A 375 13.42 6.33 -18.65
CA ALA A 375 12.61 7.52 -18.86
C ALA A 375 13.44 8.80 -18.91
N PHE A 376 13.07 9.69 -19.82
CA PHE A 376 13.64 11.04 -19.86
C PHE A 376 13.14 11.89 -18.71
N LEU A 377 11.81 11.84 -18.46
CA LEU A 377 11.13 12.48 -17.34
C LEU A 377 10.01 11.57 -16.85
N SER A 378 9.76 11.56 -15.55
CA SER A 378 8.54 11.01 -14.97
C SER A 378 7.53 12.12 -14.69
N LEU A 379 6.28 11.90 -15.07
CA LEU A 379 5.19 12.85 -14.87
C LEU A 379 4.21 12.33 -13.83
N THR A 380 3.91 13.14 -12.83
CA THR A 380 2.88 12.84 -11.82
C THR A 380 1.86 13.99 -11.75
N PRO A 381 0.98 14.14 -12.75
CA PRO A 381 0.05 15.26 -12.86
C PRO A 381 -1.21 15.08 -12.01
N ALA A 382 -1.18 14.23 -11.01
CA ALA A 382 -2.35 13.86 -10.23
C ALA A 382 -3.03 15.10 -9.62
N ARG A 383 -4.36 15.08 -9.62
CA ARG A 383 -5.20 16.12 -8.99
C ARG A 383 -5.14 16.07 -7.48
N TYR A 384 -4.75 14.91 -6.94
CA TYR A 384 -4.48 14.70 -5.53
C TYR A 384 -3.77 13.37 -5.29
N GLU A 385 -2.84 13.34 -4.32
CA GLU A 385 -2.19 12.12 -3.81
C GLU A 385 -2.07 12.18 -2.29
N GLY A 386 -2.26 11.04 -1.63
CA GLY A 386 -2.00 10.90 -0.18
C GLY A 386 -0.51 10.89 0.16
N LEU A 387 0.34 10.43 -0.77
CA LEU A 387 1.80 10.50 -0.66
C LEU A 387 2.46 10.81 -2.01
N GLY A 388 2.24 9.99 -3.04
CA GLY A 388 2.93 10.11 -4.32
C GLY A 388 4.13 9.17 -4.45
N MET A 389 3.97 7.89 -4.14
CA MET A 389 5.03 6.89 -4.27
C MET A 389 5.70 6.89 -5.65
N THR A 390 4.95 7.17 -6.72
CA THR A 390 5.51 7.25 -8.08
C THR A 390 6.57 8.33 -8.25
N VAL A 391 6.56 9.39 -7.43
CA VAL A 391 7.59 10.43 -7.40
C VAL A 391 8.87 9.86 -6.80
N THR A 392 8.77 9.25 -5.62
CA THR A 392 9.91 8.67 -4.91
C THR A 392 10.48 7.46 -5.63
N GLU A 393 9.63 6.61 -6.23
CA GLU A 393 10.03 5.50 -7.10
C GLU A 393 10.86 5.99 -8.30
N ALA A 394 10.39 7.00 -9.04
CA ALA A 394 11.13 7.54 -10.16
C ALA A 394 12.52 8.08 -9.76
N MET A 395 12.58 8.80 -8.64
CA MET A 395 13.84 9.35 -8.12
C MET A 395 14.80 8.28 -7.64
N GLN A 396 14.32 7.16 -7.10
CA GLN A 396 15.15 6.02 -6.73
C GLN A 396 15.98 5.52 -7.93
N PHE A 397 15.42 5.56 -9.14
CA PHE A 397 16.11 5.20 -10.38
C PHE A 397 16.87 6.38 -11.01
N GLY A 398 16.93 7.54 -10.34
CA GLY A 398 17.61 8.74 -10.82
C GLY A 398 16.88 9.44 -11.96
N THR A 399 15.59 9.19 -12.12
CA THR A 399 14.76 9.82 -13.12
C THR A 399 14.20 11.13 -12.57
N PRO A 400 14.41 12.28 -13.24
CA PRO A 400 13.84 13.54 -12.81
C PRO A 400 12.32 13.54 -12.95
N VAL A 401 11.65 14.24 -12.04
CA VAL A 401 10.19 14.24 -11.91
C VAL A 401 9.64 15.64 -12.05
N ILE A 402 8.56 15.75 -12.84
CA ILE A 402 7.64 16.88 -12.76
C ILE A 402 6.35 16.35 -12.12
N ALA A 403 5.94 16.96 -11.01
CA ALA A 403 4.75 16.59 -10.27
C ALA A 403 3.75 17.73 -10.16
N SER A 404 2.50 17.44 -9.83
CA SER A 404 1.57 18.52 -9.50
C SER A 404 1.84 19.05 -8.09
N THR A 405 1.36 20.28 -7.83
CA THR A 405 1.40 20.90 -6.50
C THR A 405 0.34 20.36 -5.54
N ALA A 406 -0.40 19.30 -5.91
CA ALA A 406 -1.60 18.86 -5.21
C ALA A 406 -1.31 17.73 -4.20
N GLY A 407 -2.02 17.79 -3.08
CA GLY A 407 -1.90 16.78 -2.01
C GLY A 407 -0.52 16.74 -1.40
N ALA A 408 0.00 15.54 -1.18
CA ALA A 408 1.32 15.30 -0.59
C ALA A 408 2.46 15.18 -1.63
N LEU A 409 2.22 15.47 -2.91
CA LEU A 409 3.29 15.39 -3.93
C LEU A 409 4.50 16.28 -3.61
N PRO A 410 4.32 17.53 -3.10
CA PRO A 410 5.46 18.33 -2.66
C PRO A 410 6.22 17.72 -1.47
N GLU A 411 5.57 16.98 -0.58
CA GLU A 411 6.25 16.25 0.50
C GLU A 411 7.11 15.10 -0.06
N ALA A 412 6.59 14.38 -1.05
CA ALA A 412 7.27 13.23 -1.64
C ALA A 412 8.52 13.64 -2.44
N GLY A 413 8.44 14.72 -3.21
CA GLY A 413 9.53 15.13 -4.11
C GLY A 413 10.47 16.20 -3.53
N GLY A 414 10.03 16.97 -2.53
CA GLY A 414 10.80 18.06 -1.94
C GLY A 414 11.41 18.97 -3.01
N ASP A 415 12.66 19.39 -2.79
CA ASP A 415 13.42 20.24 -3.74
C ASP A 415 14.00 19.43 -4.93
N ALA A 416 13.82 18.11 -4.95
CA ALA A 416 14.35 17.27 -6.02
C ALA A 416 13.42 17.18 -7.24
N ALA A 417 12.11 17.40 -7.05
CA ALA A 417 11.13 17.48 -8.13
C ALA A 417 10.89 18.93 -8.60
N GLU A 418 10.25 19.06 -9.75
CA GLU A 418 9.71 20.31 -10.25
C GLU A 418 8.19 20.26 -10.26
N TYR A 419 7.51 21.40 -10.11
CA TYR A 419 6.08 21.40 -9.83
C TYR A 419 5.31 22.37 -10.72
N ALA A 420 4.08 21.91 -11.13
CA ALA A 420 3.10 22.75 -11.81
C ALA A 420 1.69 22.46 -11.28
N GLY A 421 0.75 23.34 -11.49
CA GLY A 421 -0.64 23.12 -11.11
C GLY A 421 -1.26 21.94 -11.88
N PRO A 422 -2.15 21.13 -11.27
CA PRO A 422 -2.72 19.94 -11.92
C PRO A 422 -3.62 20.25 -13.13
N ASP A 423 -4.00 21.50 -13.35
CA ASP A 423 -4.82 21.96 -14.46
C ASP A 423 -4.09 22.99 -15.35
N ASP A 424 -2.81 23.31 -15.07
CA ASP A 424 -2.01 24.30 -15.78
C ASP A 424 -1.14 23.67 -16.87
N VAL A 425 -1.76 23.29 -18.00
CA VAL A 425 -1.07 22.70 -19.14
C VAL A 425 0.12 23.55 -19.60
N ALA A 426 0.01 24.89 -19.59
CA ALA A 426 1.07 25.77 -20.05
C ALA A 426 2.33 25.67 -19.18
N ALA A 427 2.18 25.64 -17.86
CA ALA A 427 3.32 25.46 -16.95
C ALA A 427 3.98 24.10 -17.11
N TRP A 428 3.19 23.03 -17.34
CA TRP A 428 3.75 21.70 -17.64
C TRP A 428 4.54 21.68 -18.94
N VAL A 429 4.02 22.31 -20.00
CA VAL A 429 4.71 22.44 -21.29
C VAL A 429 6.01 23.22 -21.11
N GLU A 430 6.00 24.36 -20.39
CA GLU A 430 7.20 25.15 -20.14
C GLU A 430 8.29 24.34 -19.43
N LEU A 431 7.93 23.58 -18.38
CA LEU A 431 8.88 22.73 -17.66
C LEU A 431 9.45 21.64 -18.57
N ILE A 432 8.62 20.94 -19.32
CA ILE A 432 9.07 19.87 -20.23
C ILE A 432 9.96 20.44 -21.33
N GLU A 433 9.57 21.55 -21.96
CA GLU A 433 10.39 22.23 -22.99
C GLU A 433 11.76 22.65 -22.45
N ARG A 434 11.82 23.15 -21.22
CA ARG A 434 13.08 23.48 -20.56
C ARG A 434 13.98 22.26 -20.44
N HIS A 435 13.43 21.10 -20.03
CA HIS A 435 14.19 19.85 -19.98
C HIS A 435 14.64 19.37 -21.37
N LEU A 436 13.83 19.57 -22.41
CA LEU A 436 14.11 19.11 -23.76
C LEU A 436 15.17 19.97 -24.45
N THR A 437 15.25 21.26 -24.13
CA THR A 437 16.12 22.27 -24.81
C THR A 437 17.34 22.68 -24.00
N ASP A 438 17.27 22.62 -22.66
CA ASP A 438 18.39 22.97 -21.77
C ASP A 438 18.98 21.70 -21.14
N VAL A 439 20.08 21.23 -21.76
CA VAL A 439 20.80 20.02 -21.33
C VAL A 439 21.37 20.15 -19.91
N ASP A 440 21.82 21.35 -19.51
CA ASP A 440 22.40 21.57 -18.19
C ASP A 440 21.32 21.57 -17.11
N HIS A 441 20.16 22.18 -17.39
CA HIS A 441 18.99 22.10 -16.52
C HIS A 441 18.55 20.64 -16.31
N HIS A 442 18.42 19.87 -17.40
CA HIS A 442 18.04 18.44 -17.31
C HIS A 442 19.07 17.62 -16.51
N ARG A 443 20.37 17.87 -16.77
CA ARG A 443 21.45 17.18 -16.02
C ARG A 443 21.42 17.52 -14.53
N ALA A 444 21.16 18.76 -14.17
CA ALA A 444 20.99 19.19 -12.79
C ALA A 444 19.79 18.51 -12.11
N ALA A 445 18.65 18.38 -12.81
CA ALA A 445 17.48 17.66 -12.30
C ALA A 445 17.76 16.17 -12.08
N VAL A 446 18.46 15.50 -13.01
CA VAL A 446 18.92 14.12 -12.83
C VAL A 446 19.84 13.99 -11.61
N ALA A 447 20.72 14.96 -11.38
CA ALA A 447 21.60 14.96 -10.21
C ALA A 447 20.81 15.12 -8.90
N ARG A 448 19.79 15.99 -8.86
CA ARG A 448 18.88 16.15 -7.70
C ARG A 448 18.12 14.85 -7.43
N ALA A 449 17.53 14.23 -8.46
CA ALA A 449 16.81 12.96 -8.33
C ALA A 449 17.70 11.85 -7.76
N ARG A 450 18.95 11.74 -8.27
CA ARG A 450 19.92 10.76 -7.75
C ARG A 450 20.41 11.04 -6.33
N ALA A 451 20.41 12.29 -5.92
CA ALA A 451 20.78 12.66 -4.56
C ALA A 451 19.63 12.49 -3.56
N HIS A 452 18.40 12.41 -4.03
CA HIS A 452 17.22 12.19 -3.18
C HIS A 452 17.31 10.84 -2.48
N ARG A 453 16.96 10.83 -1.20
CA ARG A 453 16.99 9.63 -0.36
C ARG A 453 15.60 9.46 0.26
N PRO A 454 14.68 8.82 -0.46
CA PRO A 454 13.37 8.53 0.11
C PRO A 454 13.53 7.53 1.28
N PRO A 455 12.57 7.51 2.20
CA PRO A 455 12.51 6.49 3.24
C PRO A 455 12.51 5.08 2.66
N THR A 456 13.08 4.14 3.40
CA THR A 456 13.01 2.71 3.12
C THR A 456 11.80 2.08 3.79
N TRP A 457 11.45 0.85 3.39
CA TRP A 457 10.41 0.10 4.11
C TRP A 457 10.82 -0.28 5.53
N ASP A 458 12.13 -0.38 5.81
CA ASP A 458 12.63 -0.59 7.17
C ASP A 458 12.39 0.66 8.04
N ASP A 459 12.66 1.87 7.50
CA ASP A 459 12.32 3.12 8.19
C ASP A 459 10.81 3.21 8.48
N SER A 460 9.97 2.74 7.56
CA SER A 460 8.51 2.70 7.74
C SER A 460 8.12 1.78 8.89
N ALA A 461 8.66 0.57 8.92
CA ALA A 461 8.36 -0.42 9.95
C ALA A 461 8.85 0.06 11.33
N ASP A 462 10.04 0.67 11.40
CA ASP A 462 10.58 1.24 12.64
C ASP A 462 9.73 2.41 13.15
N ALA A 463 9.27 3.29 12.26
CA ALA A 463 8.36 4.37 12.65
C ALA A 463 7.01 3.83 13.17
N VAL A 464 6.47 2.76 12.57
CA VAL A 464 5.28 2.07 13.11
C VAL A 464 5.56 1.49 14.48
N ARG A 465 6.68 0.79 14.69
CA ARG A 465 7.05 0.23 16.01
C ARG A 465 7.11 1.33 17.07
N VAL A 466 7.85 2.41 16.78
CA VAL A 466 7.96 3.54 17.71
C VAL A 466 6.60 4.12 18.08
N ALA A 467 5.75 4.38 17.09
CA ALA A 467 4.41 4.93 17.34
C ALA A 467 3.52 3.99 18.15
N MET A 468 3.60 2.68 17.88
CA MET A 468 2.85 1.65 18.60
C MET A 468 3.37 1.49 20.05
N ASP A 469 4.67 1.50 20.24
CA ASP A 469 5.30 1.39 21.58
C ASP A 469 4.99 2.62 22.43
N ASP A 470 5.04 3.82 21.88
CA ASP A 470 4.69 5.08 22.56
C ASP A 470 3.26 5.05 23.13
N VAL A 471 2.29 4.53 22.35
CA VAL A 471 0.87 4.56 22.70
C VAL A 471 0.46 3.34 23.53
N PHE A 472 0.98 2.16 23.18
CA PHE A 472 0.51 0.89 23.75
C PHE A 472 1.52 0.20 24.67
N GLY A 473 2.78 0.61 24.69
CA GLY A 473 3.82 0.04 25.57
C GLY A 473 3.49 0.16 27.05
N ALA A 474 2.87 1.28 27.47
CA ALA A 474 2.42 1.46 28.86
C ALA A 474 1.28 0.51 29.29
N ARG A 475 0.47 -0.02 28.34
CA ARG A 475 -0.54 -1.04 28.64
C ARG A 475 0.09 -2.35 29.11
N THR A 476 1.29 -2.66 28.63
CA THR A 476 2.07 -3.82 29.07
C THR A 476 2.48 -3.71 30.53
N GLN A 477 2.92 -2.54 30.99
CA GLN A 477 3.30 -2.33 32.41
C GLN A 477 2.09 -2.41 33.35
N ALA A 478 0.92 -1.92 32.92
CA ALA A 478 -0.31 -1.99 33.70
C ALA A 478 -0.87 -3.41 33.81
N ALA A 479 -0.70 -4.25 32.79
CA ALA A 479 -1.07 -5.66 32.83
C ALA A 479 -0.14 -6.52 33.72
N LEU A 480 1.09 -6.05 33.97
CA LEU A 480 2.07 -6.72 34.84
C LEU A 480 1.82 -6.47 36.34
N HIS A 481 1.03 -5.46 36.71
CA HIS A 481 0.86 -5.01 38.09
C HIS A 481 -0.58 -5.13 38.62
N GLY A 482 -1.52 -5.65 37.83
CA GLY A 482 -2.92 -5.89 38.18
C GLY A 482 -3.30 -7.37 38.14
#